data_640024f7acc096795ffcd490edf2c597
#
_entry.id   640024f7acc096795ffcd490edf2c597
#
_cell.length_a   1.000
_cell.length_b   1.000
_cell.length_c   1.000
_cell.angle_alpha   90.00
_cell.angle_beta   90.00
_cell.angle_gamma   90.00
#
_symmetry.space_group_name_H-M   'P 1'
#
loop_
_entity.id
_entity.type
_entity.pdbx_description
1 polymer ?
#
loop_
_entity_poly.entity_id
_entity_poly.type
_entity_poly.pdbx_seq_one_letter_code
_entity_poly.pdbx_strand_id
1 'polypeptide(L)'
;MRFCILGAGGLGSVIGGYLAQAGEDVTFIGRPAHMQAIREHGLRISGVRGDHHVTQNMTAVTAPDQAEGEFDYLILLVKGKDTETALAEAEVLQPRVKAMLSLQNGIGKEERLREWIGRDRVIGASTIEGGTLLGPGEAANPITTPITAYFGELDGGITRRIEAITEAFDRAGLGARSVDDIMQVLWEKLVQIGSASGYSASVLGLRLYLQDGWVTRSGAEQFVALVKEMLAIYHALGYEPQNFYAPMSRFKEIDPLGFEEAVEYVMQMGEFLKQQFGDRRGRTSLHEDLVRGRKTEVDTIIKPFVDKAAELGIEVPTVLSTYRIIKTQDEYLDP
;
A
#
# COMPACT_ATOMS: atom_id res chain seq x y z
N MET A 1 -9.81 10.15 18.85
CA MET A 1 -8.46 9.62 19.22
C MET A 1 -7.39 10.56 18.72
N ARG A 2 -6.15 10.37 19.19
CA ARG A 2 -5.01 11.16 18.73
C ARG A 2 -4.11 10.32 17.83
N PHE A 3 -3.96 10.78 16.58
CA PHE A 3 -3.13 10.14 15.58
C PHE A 3 -1.87 10.97 15.30
N CYS A 4 -0.74 10.29 15.14
CA CYS A 4 0.49 10.88 14.62
C CYS A 4 0.79 10.27 13.25
N ILE A 5 0.87 11.08 12.20
CA ILE A 5 1.24 10.66 10.84
C ILE A 5 2.72 10.96 10.62
N LEU A 6 3.56 9.95 10.73
CA LEU A 6 4.99 10.06 10.43
C LEU A 6 5.22 9.83 8.94
N GLY A 7 5.36 10.91 8.22
CA GLY A 7 5.45 10.91 6.76
C GLY A 7 4.20 11.47 6.08
N ALA A 8 3.88 12.74 6.32
CA ALA A 8 2.80 13.46 5.65
C ALA A 8 3.16 13.78 4.18
N GLY A 9 3.29 12.71 3.38
CA GLY A 9 3.33 12.76 1.92
C GLY A 9 1.93 12.66 1.33
N GLY A 10 1.79 12.16 0.09
CA GLY A 10 0.48 12.02 -0.56
C GLY A 10 -0.49 11.16 0.25
N LEU A 11 -0.11 9.91 0.55
CA LEU A 11 -0.96 8.99 1.30
C LEU A 11 -1.19 9.43 2.75
N GLY A 12 -0.13 9.93 3.42
CA GLY A 12 -0.25 10.44 4.79
C GLY A 12 -1.20 11.64 4.89
N SER A 13 -1.18 12.53 3.89
CA SER A 13 -2.10 13.66 3.80
C SER A 13 -3.55 13.21 3.56
N VAL A 14 -3.76 12.25 2.67
CA VAL A 14 -5.11 11.72 2.38
C VAL A 14 -5.69 11.05 3.63
N ILE A 15 -5.00 10.10 4.22
CA ILE A 15 -5.49 9.35 5.39
C ILE A 15 -5.67 10.30 6.60
N GLY A 16 -4.64 11.06 6.94
CA GLY A 16 -4.70 11.98 8.08
C GLY A 16 -5.75 13.08 7.90
N GLY A 17 -5.92 13.57 6.67
CA GLY A 17 -6.92 14.58 6.36
C GLY A 17 -8.35 14.06 6.52
N TYR A 18 -8.67 12.87 6.04
CA TYR A 18 -9.99 12.26 6.27
C TYR A 18 -10.23 11.93 7.74
N LEU A 19 -9.24 11.46 8.48
CA LEU A 19 -9.35 11.26 9.93
C LEU A 19 -9.64 12.59 10.66
N ALA A 20 -8.91 13.66 10.33
CA ALA A 20 -9.14 14.99 10.92
C ALA A 20 -10.53 15.54 10.57
N GLN A 21 -10.99 15.35 9.33
CA GLN A 21 -12.35 15.72 8.90
C GLN A 21 -13.43 14.97 9.66
N ALA A 22 -13.17 13.71 10.05
CA ALA A 22 -14.08 12.90 10.86
C ALA A 22 -14.03 13.24 12.37
N GLY A 23 -13.24 14.24 12.78
CA GLY A 23 -13.15 14.72 14.15
C GLY A 23 -12.05 14.09 15.01
N GLU A 24 -11.15 13.31 14.41
CA GLU A 24 -9.98 12.79 15.11
C GLU A 24 -8.89 13.88 15.21
N ASP A 25 -8.12 13.89 16.30
CA ASP A 25 -6.98 14.82 16.49
C ASP A 25 -5.74 14.26 15.77
N VAL A 26 -5.27 14.93 14.72
CA VAL A 26 -4.21 14.44 13.83
C VAL A 26 -3.01 15.36 13.85
N THR A 27 -1.86 14.83 14.24
CA THR A 27 -0.57 15.51 14.09
C THR A 27 0.18 14.98 12.88
N PHE A 28 0.45 15.85 11.92
CA PHE A 28 1.25 15.55 10.73
C PHE A 28 2.71 15.91 10.97
N ILE A 29 3.61 14.98 10.66
CA ILE A 29 5.06 15.21 10.61
C ILE A 29 5.49 15.07 9.16
N GLY A 30 6.03 16.16 8.57
CA GLY A 30 6.36 16.16 7.16
C GLY A 30 7.29 17.29 6.74
N ARG A 31 7.51 17.41 5.44
CA ARG A 31 8.46 18.38 4.87
C ARG A 31 8.03 19.83 5.11
N PRO A 32 8.98 20.76 5.36
CA PRO A 32 8.68 22.13 5.79
C PRO A 32 7.64 22.86 4.94
N ALA A 33 7.80 22.90 3.64
CA ALA A 33 6.88 23.62 2.75
C ALA A 33 5.44 23.09 2.82
N HIS A 34 5.26 21.76 2.92
CA HIS A 34 3.95 21.13 3.03
C HIS A 34 3.32 21.40 4.41
N MET A 35 4.09 21.27 5.48
CA MET A 35 3.59 21.54 6.83
C MET A 35 3.25 23.02 7.05
N GLN A 36 4.02 23.92 6.45
CA GLN A 36 3.72 25.36 6.48
C GLN A 36 2.38 25.65 5.78
N ALA A 37 2.18 25.12 4.57
CA ALA A 37 0.94 25.32 3.82
C ALA A 37 -0.29 24.78 4.57
N ILE A 38 -0.16 23.60 5.23
CA ILE A 38 -1.26 23.05 6.04
C ILE A 38 -1.58 23.97 7.24
N ARG A 39 -0.59 24.52 7.92
CA ARG A 39 -0.80 25.47 9.04
C ARG A 39 -1.49 26.77 8.60
N GLU A 40 -1.09 27.29 7.46
CA GLU A 40 -1.57 28.60 6.98
C GLU A 40 -2.92 28.52 6.25
N HIS A 41 -3.13 27.45 5.51
CA HIS A 41 -4.24 27.36 4.56
C HIS A 41 -5.12 26.09 4.71
N GLY A 42 -4.78 25.20 5.64
CA GLY A 42 -5.42 23.88 5.74
C GLY A 42 -4.92 22.90 4.67
N LEU A 43 -5.52 21.71 4.64
CA LEU A 43 -5.20 20.64 3.71
C LEU A 43 -6.33 20.48 2.69
N ARG A 44 -6.00 20.57 1.41
CA ARG A 44 -6.91 20.30 0.30
C ARG A 44 -6.71 18.87 -0.20
N ILE A 45 -7.80 18.12 -0.30
CA ILE A 45 -7.79 16.75 -0.85
C ILE A 45 -8.81 16.71 -1.98
N SER A 46 -8.38 16.32 -3.17
CA SER A 46 -9.23 16.11 -4.34
C SER A 46 -9.24 14.66 -4.78
N GLY A 47 -10.21 14.25 -5.59
CA GLY A 47 -10.18 12.93 -6.23
C GLY A 47 -11.47 12.13 -6.13
N VAL A 48 -11.34 10.81 -6.00
CA VAL A 48 -12.48 9.87 -6.14
C VAL A 48 -13.56 10.00 -5.07
N ARG A 49 -13.27 10.63 -3.93
CA ARG A 49 -14.25 10.95 -2.88
C ARG A 49 -14.74 12.40 -2.92
N GLY A 50 -14.41 13.15 -3.97
CA GLY A 50 -14.73 14.59 -4.09
C GLY A 50 -13.62 15.48 -3.57
N ASP A 51 -13.93 16.80 -3.52
CA ASP A 51 -13.01 17.82 -3.08
C ASP A 51 -13.30 18.21 -1.63
N HIS A 52 -12.26 18.19 -0.80
CA HIS A 52 -12.32 18.48 0.63
C HIS A 52 -11.33 19.56 1.00
N HIS A 53 -11.70 20.43 1.93
CA HIS A 53 -10.81 21.42 2.52
C HIS A 53 -10.84 21.27 4.05
N VAL A 54 -9.83 20.64 4.60
CA VAL A 54 -9.72 20.34 6.02
C VAL A 54 -8.91 21.43 6.71
N THR A 55 -9.52 22.09 7.73
CA THR A 55 -8.91 23.21 8.45
C THR A 55 -8.93 23.06 9.97
N GLN A 56 -9.49 21.95 10.47
CA GLN A 56 -9.65 21.68 11.90
C GLN A 56 -9.08 20.33 12.29
N ASN A 57 -8.86 20.12 13.58
CA ASN A 57 -8.36 18.87 14.16
C ASN A 57 -7.00 18.45 13.63
N MET A 58 -6.19 19.42 13.18
CA MET A 58 -4.87 19.18 12.58
C MET A 58 -3.80 20.01 13.25
N THR A 59 -2.69 19.35 13.58
CA THR A 59 -1.41 19.99 13.91
C THR A 59 -0.40 19.55 12.86
N ALA A 60 0.40 20.49 12.34
CA ALA A 60 1.40 20.19 11.32
C ALA A 60 2.78 20.66 11.80
N VAL A 61 3.72 19.73 11.94
CA VAL A 61 5.08 19.96 12.42
C VAL A 61 6.13 19.41 11.46
N THR A 62 7.34 19.92 11.52
CA THR A 62 8.41 19.54 10.60
C THR A 62 9.37 18.51 11.18
N ALA A 63 9.32 18.28 12.50
CA ALA A 63 10.18 17.33 13.19
C ALA A 63 9.41 16.63 14.32
N PRO A 64 9.78 15.39 14.69
CA PRO A 64 9.10 14.62 15.72
C PRO A 64 9.11 15.25 17.12
N ASP A 65 10.15 15.97 17.49
CA ASP A 65 10.30 16.67 18.77
C ASP A 65 9.30 17.83 18.95
N GLN A 66 8.76 18.36 17.86
CA GLN A 66 7.74 19.40 17.87
C GLN A 66 6.31 18.84 18.07
N ALA A 67 6.14 17.54 17.96
CA ALA A 67 4.85 16.90 18.17
C ALA A 67 4.58 16.74 19.67
N GLU A 68 3.51 17.38 20.18
CA GLU A 68 3.21 17.42 21.61
C GLU A 68 2.17 16.36 22.04
N GLY A 69 2.24 15.96 23.30
CA GLY A 69 1.29 15.06 23.95
C GLY A 69 1.49 13.58 23.65
N GLU A 70 0.50 12.76 24.04
CA GLU A 70 0.48 11.32 23.79
C GLU A 70 -0.37 10.99 22.56
N PHE A 71 -0.05 9.90 21.89
CA PHE A 71 -0.74 9.43 20.70
C PHE A 71 -1.32 8.04 20.92
N ASP A 72 -2.59 7.86 20.55
CA ASP A 72 -3.21 6.53 20.55
C ASP A 72 -2.58 5.66 19.45
N TYR A 73 -2.32 6.28 18.26
CA TYR A 73 -1.70 5.60 17.13
C TYR A 73 -0.66 6.48 16.45
N LEU A 74 0.50 5.88 16.15
CA LEU A 74 1.47 6.40 15.20
C LEU A 74 1.39 5.59 13.90
N ILE A 75 1.15 6.27 12.79
CA ILE A 75 1.07 5.67 11.45
C ILE A 75 2.29 6.06 10.65
N LEU A 76 3.14 5.07 10.33
CA LEU A 76 4.33 5.26 9.50
C LEU A 76 3.95 5.23 8.03
N LEU A 77 4.22 6.33 7.31
CA LEU A 77 3.88 6.53 5.90
C LEU A 77 5.00 7.21 5.08
N VAL A 78 6.23 7.18 5.58
CA VAL A 78 7.39 7.53 4.74
C VAL A 78 7.60 6.46 3.66
N LYS A 79 8.35 6.76 2.61
CA LYS A 79 8.77 5.71 1.66
C LYS A 79 9.67 4.69 2.33
N GLY A 80 9.64 3.43 1.88
CA GLY A 80 10.38 2.32 2.48
C GLY A 80 11.88 2.63 2.70
N LYS A 81 12.53 3.27 1.73
CA LYS A 81 13.94 3.69 1.81
C LYS A 81 14.24 4.71 2.91
N ASP A 82 13.25 5.47 3.36
CA ASP A 82 13.38 6.53 4.35
C ASP A 82 13.00 6.06 5.77
N THR A 83 12.61 4.77 5.92
CA THR A 83 12.09 4.20 7.17
C THR A 83 13.10 4.31 8.32
N GLU A 84 14.34 3.89 8.11
CA GLU A 84 15.37 3.88 9.15
C GLU A 84 15.66 5.30 9.67
N THR A 85 15.82 6.23 8.76
CA THR A 85 16.04 7.64 9.11
C THR A 85 14.86 8.21 9.89
N ALA A 86 13.63 7.96 9.41
CA ALA A 86 12.42 8.47 10.06
C ALA A 86 12.22 7.87 11.46
N LEU A 87 12.51 6.59 11.66
CA LEU A 87 12.43 5.93 12.96
C LEU A 87 13.51 6.47 13.94
N ALA A 88 14.73 6.66 13.46
CA ALA A 88 15.80 7.23 14.28
C ALA A 88 15.47 8.67 14.75
N GLU A 89 14.97 9.51 13.84
CA GLU A 89 14.53 10.87 14.19
C GLU A 89 13.32 10.89 15.14
N ALA A 90 12.46 9.86 15.06
CA ALA A 90 11.23 9.76 15.85
C ALA A 90 11.38 9.06 17.22
N GLU A 91 12.59 8.72 17.67
CA GLU A 91 12.82 8.06 18.98
C GLU A 91 12.16 8.79 20.15
N VAL A 92 12.14 10.12 20.11
CA VAL A 92 11.48 10.97 21.11
C VAL A 92 9.98 10.70 21.26
N LEU A 93 9.33 10.09 20.26
CA LEU A 93 7.91 9.72 20.28
C LEU A 93 7.65 8.37 20.94
N GLN A 94 8.61 7.46 21.02
CA GLN A 94 8.40 6.09 21.53
C GLN A 94 7.66 6.03 22.87
N PRO A 95 8.02 6.83 23.92
CA PRO A 95 7.34 6.76 25.21
C PRO A 95 5.92 7.34 25.18
N ARG A 96 5.54 8.05 24.13
CA ARG A 96 4.27 8.77 23.99
C ARG A 96 3.29 8.12 23.01
N VAL A 97 3.64 6.97 22.43
CA VAL A 97 2.82 6.24 21.45
C VAL A 97 2.29 4.96 22.09
N LYS A 98 0.97 4.77 22.09
CA LYS A 98 0.34 3.55 22.64
C LYS A 98 0.39 2.38 21.66
N ALA A 99 0.11 2.64 20.38
CA ALA A 99 0.20 1.64 19.32
C ALA A 99 0.81 2.24 18.05
N MET A 100 1.52 1.43 17.28
CA MET A 100 2.14 1.81 16.02
C MET A 100 1.77 0.84 14.91
N LEU A 101 1.64 1.38 13.69
CA LEU A 101 1.40 0.61 12.47
C LEU A 101 2.09 1.26 11.28
N SER A 102 2.27 0.49 10.22
CA SER A 102 2.70 0.99 8.94
C SER A 102 1.68 0.64 7.85
N LEU A 103 1.35 1.61 7.01
CA LEU A 103 0.54 1.41 5.80
C LEU A 103 1.40 1.40 4.53
N GLN A 104 2.72 1.28 4.67
CA GLN A 104 3.64 1.06 3.55
C GLN A 104 3.33 -0.27 2.85
N ASN A 105 3.74 -0.39 1.59
CA ASN A 105 3.67 -1.65 0.87
C ASN A 105 4.67 -2.68 1.41
N GLY A 106 4.43 -3.96 1.09
CA GLY A 106 5.30 -5.06 1.46
C GLY A 106 4.97 -5.71 2.78
N ILE A 107 5.75 -6.72 3.12
CA ILE A 107 5.72 -7.49 4.36
C ILE A 107 7.07 -7.38 5.07
N GLY A 108 7.10 -7.71 6.37
CA GLY A 108 8.33 -7.64 7.19
C GLY A 108 8.58 -6.27 7.83
N LYS A 109 7.84 -5.23 7.42
CA LYS A 109 7.89 -3.91 8.06
C LYS A 109 7.43 -3.95 9.53
N GLU A 110 6.51 -4.85 9.83
CA GLU A 110 5.96 -5.06 11.17
C GLU A 110 7.06 -5.47 12.17
N GLU A 111 7.98 -6.36 11.75
CA GLU A 111 9.07 -6.80 12.60
C GLU A 111 10.03 -5.64 12.89
N ARG A 112 10.32 -4.80 11.90
CA ARG A 112 11.12 -3.60 12.08
C ARG A 112 10.48 -2.62 13.09
N LEU A 113 9.15 -2.46 13.03
CA LEU A 113 8.44 -1.65 14.03
C LEU A 113 8.48 -2.28 15.43
N ARG A 114 8.38 -3.62 15.53
CA ARG A 114 8.51 -4.36 16.79
C ARG A 114 9.87 -4.15 17.47
N GLU A 115 10.95 -4.11 16.68
CA GLU A 115 12.28 -3.77 17.18
C GLU A 115 12.35 -2.34 17.70
N TRP A 116 11.67 -1.41 17.05
CA TRP A 116 11.74 0.02 17.38
C TRP A 116 10.88 0.39 18.59
N ILE A 117 9.62 -0.08 18.69
CA ILE A 117 8.69 0.38 19.73
C ILE A 117 8.34 -0.71 20.77
N GLY A 118 8.71 -1.94 20.52
CA GLY A 118 8.33 -3.11 21.31
C GLY A 118 7.16 -3.87 20.71
N ARG A 119 7.23 -5.21 20.80
CA ARG A 119 6.33 -6.17 20.16
C ARG A 119 4.85 -5.89 20.42
N ASP A 120 4.51 -5.65 21.67
CA ASP A 120 3.12 -5.54 22.12
C ASP A 120 2.43 -4.23 21.67
N ARG A 121 3.20 -3.29 21.12
CA ARG A 121 2.69 -1.99 20.66
C ARG A 121 2.51 -1.92 19.15
N VAL A 122 2.91 -2.93 18.39
CA VAL A 122 2.73 -2.96 16.94
C VAL A 122 1.46 -3.71 16.57
N ILE A 123 0.66 -3.12 15.71
CA ILE A 123 -0.49 -3.76 15.08
C ILE A 123 -0.25 -3.89 13.57
N GLY A 124 -0.79 -4.96 12.99
CA GLY A 124 -0.75 -5.18 11.56
C GLY A 124 -1.76 -4.31 10.82
N ALA A 125 -1.36 -3.78 9.68
CA ALA A 125 -2.21 -2.93 8.87
C ALA A 125 -1.92 -3.06 7.38
N SER A 126 -2.97 -3.01 6.59
CA SER A 126 -2.91 -3.05 5.13
C SER A 126 -3.84 -2.00 4.55
N THR A 127 -3.44 -1.32 3.47
CA THR A 127 -4.32 -0.40 2.73
C THR A 127 -4.07 -0.46 1.24
N ILE A 128 -5.14 -0.31 0.45
CA ILE A 128 -5.08 -0.08 -1.00
C ILE A 128 -5.32 1.40 -1.34
N GLU A 129 -5.51 2.23 -0.32
CA GLU A 129 -5.75 3.66 -0.51
C GLU A 129 -4.60 4.32 -1.27
N GLY A 130 -4.93 5.17 -2.21
CA GLY A 130 -3.98 5.95 -2.97
C GLY A 130 -3.84 7.38 -2.46
N GLY A 131 -2.64 7.93 -2.55
CA GLY A 131 -2.40 9.34 -2.22
C GLY A 131 -1.23 9.91 -3.03
N THR A 132 -1.47 11.03 -3.70
CA THR A 132 -0.48 11.76 -4.47
C THR A 132 -0.36 13.18 -3.96
N LEU A 133 0.82 13.63 -3.64
CA LEU A 133 1.07 15.03 -3.29
C LEU A 133 1.10 15.86 -4.58
N LEU A 134 0.18 16.82 -4.71
CA LEU A 134 0.09 17.72 -5.87
C LEU A 134 0.94 18.96 -5.70
N GLY A 135 1.06 19.43 -4.45
CA GLY A 135 1.83 20.60 -4.05
C GLY A 135 1.78 20.80 -2.55
N PRO A 136 2.42 21.84 -2.00
CA PRO A 136 2.31 22.17 -0.59
C PRO A 136 0.86 22.40 -0.17
N GLY A 137 0.37 21.68 0.84
CA GLY A 137 -1.01 21.75 1.32
C GLY A 137 -2.06 21.06 0.42
N GLU A 138 -1.64 20.38 -0.66
CA GLU A 138 -2.55 19.77 -1.63
C GLU A 138 -2.22 18.32 -1.91
N ALA A 139 -3.21 17.42 -1.78
CA ALA A 139 -3.09 16.00 -2.09
C ALA A 139 -4.25 15.54 -2.98
N ALA A 140 -4.02 14.49 -3.76
CA ALA A 140 -5.06 13.81 -4.51
C ALA A 140 -5.24 12.38 -4.00
N ASN A 141 -6.51 11.95 -3.95
CA ASN A 141 -6.91 10.57 -3.71
C ASN A 141 -7.37 9.92 -5.02
N PRO A 142 -6.46 9.27 -5.77
CA PRO A 142 -6.75 8.83 -7.13
C PRO A 142 -7.52 7.51 -7.20
N ILE A 143 -7.54 6.72 -6.12
CA ILE A 143 -8.07 5.35 -6.12
C ILE A 143 -8.70 5.02 -4.78
N THR A 144 -9.79 4.29 -4.82
CA THR A 144 -10.50 3.75 -3.65
C THR A 144 -11.21 2.44 -3.99
N THR A 145 -11.56 1.68 -2.96
CA THR A 145 -12.43 0.50 -2.99
C THR A 145 -13.44 0.64 -1.84
N PRO A 146 -14.52 -0.15 -1.80
CA PRO A 146 -15.47 -0.11 -0.68
C PRO A 146 -14.80 -0.36 0.68
N ILE A 147 -13.82 -1.27 0.73
CA ILE A 147 -12.96 -1.50 1.89
C ILE A 147 -11.54 -1.20 1.47
N THR A 148 -10.93 -0.17 2.04
CA THR A 148 -9.58 0.26 1.68
C THR A 148 -8.53 -0.08 2.71
N ALA A 149 -8.92 -0.40 3.95
CA ALA A 149 -8.00 -0.69 5.02
C ALA A 149 -8.42 -1.91 5.85
N TYR A 150 -7.43 -2.68 6.29
CA TYR A 150 -7.58 -3.80 7.18
C TYR A 150 -6.61 -3.66 8.35
N PHE A 151 -7.10 -4.00 9.56
CA PHE A 151 -6.32 -3.98 10.79
C PHE A 151 -6.49 -5.29 11.54
N GLY A 152 -5.41 -5.77 12.17
CA GLY A 152 -5.41 -6.97 12.99
C GLY A 152 -4.20 -7.03 13.91
N GLU A 153 -4.29 -7.85 14.96
CA GLU A 153 -3.12 -8.17 15.77
C GLU A 153 -2.17 -9.07 14.96
N LEU A 154 -0.87 -8.87 15.13
CA LEU A 154 0.13 -9.66 14.41
C LEU A 154 0.21 -11.13 14.87
N ASP A 155 -0.23 -11.38 16.09
CA ASP A 155 -0.31 -12.72 16.68
C ASP A 155 -1.75 -13.28 16.65
N GLY A 156 -2.63 -12.65 15.86
CA GLY A 156 -4.03 -13.01 15.68
C GLY A 156 -4.98 -12.38 16.69
N GLY A 157 -6.26 -12.40 16.36
CA GLY A 157 -7.35 -11.88 17.18
C GLY A 157 -7.71 -10.42 16.95
N ILE A 158 -8.91 -10.07 17.42
CA ILE A 158 -9.45 -8.72 17.34
C ILE A 158 -9.55 -8.15 18.74
N THR A 159 -8.73 -7.14 19.04
CA THR A 159 -8.70 -6.47 20.34
C THR A 159 -9.40 -5.12 20.28
N ARG A 160 -9.66 -4.50 21.43
CA ARG A 160 -10.29 -3.18 21.51
C ARG A 160 -9.52 -2.09 20.74
N ARG A 161 -8.18 -2.17 20.67
CA ARG A 161 -7.39 -1.20 19.91
C ARG A 161 -7.56 -1.40 18.40
N ILE A 162 -7.74 -2.65 17.93
CA ILE A 162 -8.05 -2.95 16.53
C ILE A 162 -9.45 -2.47 16.18
N GLU A 163 -10.45 -2.72 17.01
CA GLU A 163 -11.81 -2.20 16.82
C GLU A 163 -11.82 -0.66 16.76
N ALA A 164 -11.13 0.00 17.70
CA ALA A 164 -11.09 1.46 17.79
C ALA A 164 -10.48 2.13 16.54
N ILE A 165 -9.35 1.64 16.03
CA ILE A 165 -8.76 2.19 14.78
C ILE A 165 -9.63 1.88 13.57
N THR A 166 -10.22 0.68 13.50
CA THR A 166 -11.13 0.29 12.42
C THR A 166 -12.33 1.22 12.36
N GLU A 167 -12.98 1.49 13.49
CA GLU A 167 -14.10 2.42 13.59
C GLU A 167 -13.71 3.85 13.20
N ALA A 168 -12.51 4.32 13.59
CA ALA A 168 -12.04 5.66 13.21
C ALA A 168 -11.87 5.81 11.70
N PHE A 169 -11.26 4.81 11.05
CA PHE A 169 -11.11 4.79 9.60
C PHE A 169 -12.46 4.65 8.88
N ASP A 170 -13.38 3.87 9.41
CA ASP A 170 -14.72 3.71 8.83
C ASP A 170 -15.53 5.01 8.95
N ARG A 171 -15.51 5.69 10.13
CA ARG A 171 -16.09 7.02 10.30
C ARG A 171 -15.49 8.09 9.38
N ALA A 172 -14.22 7.95 9.07
CA ALA A 172 -13.51 8.82 8.13
C ALA A 172 -13.88 8.56 6.65
N GLY A 173 -14.78 7.61 6.38
CA GLY A 173 -15.16 7.22 5.02
C GLY A 173 -14.09 6.44 4.25
N LEU A 174 -13.09 5.92 4.96
CA LEU A 174 -12.01 5.14 4.36
C LEU A 174 -12.38 3.66 4.19
N GLY A 175 -13.52 3.21 4.70
CA GLY A 175 -13.98 1.83 4.59
C GLY A 175 -12.97 0.84 5.16
N ALA A 176 -13.08 0.53 6.46
CA ALA A 176 -12.14 -0.33 7.15
C ALA A 176 -12.76 -1.62 7.69
N ARG A 177 -11.94 -2.65 7.93
CA ARG A 177 -12.34 -3.90 8.58
C ARG A 177 -11.25 -4.38 9.53
N SER A 178 -11.69 -4.92 10.67
CA SER A 178 -10.86 -5.75 11.53
C SER A 178 -10.80 -7.18 10.99
N VAL A 179 -9.65 -7.81 11.10
CA VAL A 179 -9.44 -9.21 10.71
C VAL A 179 -8.69 -9.97 11.78
N ASP A 180 -8.99 -11.24 11.90
CA ASP A 180 -8.32 -12.14 12.86
C ASP A 180 -6.89 -12.45 12.43
N ASP A 181 -6.65 -12.65 11.14
CA ASP A 181 -5.32 -12.87 10.57
C ASP A 181 -4.97 -11.77 9.56
N ILE A 182 -4.25 -10.77 10.02
CA ILE A 182 -3.79 -9.66 9.17
C ILE A 182 -2.67 -10.09 8.21
N MET A 183 -1.93 -11.15 8.52
CA MET A 183 -0.87 -11.64 7.64
C MET A 183 -1.44 -12.21 6.35
N GLN A 184 -2.61 -12.86 6.41
CA GLN A 184 -3.34 -13.29 5.22
C GLN A 184 -3.65 -12.11 4.29
N VAL A 185 -4.16 -10.99 4.84
CA VAL A 185 -4.45 -9.77 4.07
C VAL A 185 -3.19 -9.18 3.44
N LEU A 186 -2.10 -9.10 4.22
CA LEU A 186 -0.82 -8.55 3.76
C LEU A 186 -0.25 -9.37 2.60
N TRP A 187 -0.27 -10.69 2.69
CA TRP A 187 0.18 -11.57 1.61
C TRP A 187 -0.73 -11.50 0.38
N GLU A 188 -2.07 -11.50 0.52
CA GLU A 188 -2.97 -11.36 -0.63
C GLU A 188 -2.82 -10.00 -1.33
N LYS A 189 -2.67 -8.92 -0.54
CA LYS A 189 -2.33 -7.62 -1.11
C LYS A 189 -1.01 -7.67 -1.87
N LEU A 190 -0.03 -8.37 -1.33
CA LEU A 190 1.27 -8.50 -1.99
C LEU A 190 1.15 -9.26 -3.32
N VAL A 191 0.31 -10.32 -3.41
CA VAL A 191 -0.03 -10.97 -4.69
C VAL A 191 -0.61 -9.95 -5.65
N GLN A 192 -1.56 -9.11 -5.21
CA GLN A 192 -2.23 -8.12 -6.04
C GLN A 192 -1.27 -7.07 -6.58
N ILE A 193 -0.50 -6.41 -5.69
CA ILE A 193 0.43 -5.36 -6.14
C ILE A 193 1.65 -5.96 -6.85
N GLY A 194 2.11 -7.12 -6.44
CA GLY A 194 3.25 -7.83 -7.02
C GLY A 194 2.97 -8.29 -8.45
N SER A 195 1.83 -8.95 -8.68
CA SER A 195 1.46 -9.40 -10.02
C SER A 195 1.22 -8.22 -10.97
N ALA A 196 0.40 -7.25 -10.58
CA ALA A 196 0.09 -6.11 -11.43
C ALA A 196 1.31 -5.20 -11.70
N SER A 197 2.07 -4.87 -10.65
CA SER A 197 3.24 -3.99 -10.79
C SER A 197 4.44 -4.70 -11.41
N GLY A 198 4.68 -5.96 -11.05
CA GLY A 198 5.74 -6.77 -11.62
C GLY A 198 5.53 -6.98 -13.13
N TYR A 199 4.32 -7.40 -13.51
CA TYR A 199 3.94 -7.51 -14.92
C TYR A 199 4.12 -6.19 -15.67
N SER A 200 3.55 -5.10 -15.16
CA SER A 200 3.60 -3.80 -15.83
C SER A 200 5.04 -3.31 -16.02
N ALA A 201 5.87 -3.42 -14.99
CA ALA A 201 7.24 -2.93 -15.00
C ALA A 201 8.18 -3.77 -15.88
N SER A 202 7.90 -5.07 -16.04
CA SER A 202 8.75 -5.97 -16.84
C SER A 202 8.32 -6.11 -18.30
N VAL A 203 7.04 -5.86 -18.64
CA VAL A 203 6.45 -6.20 -19.93
C VAL A 203 6.02 -4.99 -20.76
N LEU A 204 5.43 -3.96 -20.12
CA LEU A 204 4.65 -2.95 -20.86
C LEU A 204 5.47 -1.81 -21.47
N GLY A 205 6.71 -1.63 -21.10
CA GLY A 205 7.54 -0.53 -21.59
C GLY A 205 6.92 0.84 -21.31
N LEU A 206 7.25 1.86 -22.14
CA LEU A 206 6.90 3.26 -21.86
C LEU A 206 5.50 3.67 -22.32
N ARG A 207 4.84 2.90 -23.16
CA ARG A 207 3.62 3.34 -23.87
C ARG A 207 2.36 2.60 -23.48
N LEU A 208 2.48 1.38 -22.98
CA LEU A 208 1.34 0.53 -22.67
C LEU A 208 0.94 0.67 -21.19
N TYR A 209 -0.30 0.34 -20.92
CA TYR A 209 -0.89 0.26 -19.58
C TYR A 209 -1.33 -1.17 -19.30
N LEU A 210 -1.65 -1.48 -18.05
CA LEU A 210 -1.97 -2.84 -17.61
C LEU A 210 -3.04 -3.52 -18.49
N GLN A 211 -4.15 -2.84 -18.73
CA GLN A 211 -5.23 -3.34 -19.56
C GLN A 211 -4.86 -3.51 -21.04
N ASP A 212 -3.88 -2.76 -21.54
CA ASP A 212 -3.42 -2.92 -22.94
C ASP A 212 -2.66 -4.24 -23.11
N GLY A 213 -1.90 -4.65 -22.12
CA GLY A 213 -1.24 -5.94 -22.12
C GLY A 213 -2.23 -7.10 -21.94
N TRP A 214 -3.21 -6.96 -21.06
CA TRP A 214 -4.18 -8.02 -20.75
C TRP A 214 -5.09 -8.38 -21.93
N VAL A 215 -5.37 -7.48 -22.86
CA VAL A 215 -6.15 -7.81 -24.08
C VAL A 215 -5.36 -8.59 -25.12
N THR A 216 -4.06 -8.76 -24.93
CA THR A 216 -3.23 -9.59 -25.79
C THR A 216 -3.04 -10.98 -25.15
N ARG A 217 -3.08 -12.05 -25.98
CA ARG A 217 -2.92 -13.41 -25.46
C ARG A 217 -1.60 -13.58 -24.69
N SER A 218 -0.47 -13.23 -25.29
CA SER A 218 0.83 -13.38 -24.63
C SER A 218 0.95 -12.53 -23.35
N GLY A 219 0.32 -11.35 -23.32
CA GLY A 219 0.28 -10.51 -22.12
C GLY A 219 -0.55 -11.14 -21.01
N ALA A 220 -1.72 -11.70 -21.34
CA ALA A 220 -2.56 -12.42 -20.39
C ALA A 220 -1.88 -13.70 -19.87
N GLU A 221 -1.23 -14.49 -20.76
CA GLU A 221 -0.44 -15.68 -20.38
C GLU A 221 0.67 -15.32 -19.36
N GLN A 222 1.44 -14.27 -19.62
CA GLN A 222 2.49 -13.81 -18.71
C GLN A 222 1.93 -13.36 -17.36
N PHE A 223 0.83 -12.63 -17.36
CA PHE A 223 0.18 -12.18 -16.12
C PHE A 223 -0.39 -13.37 -15.32
N VAL A 224 -1.06 -14.32 -15.97
CA VAL A 224 -1.62 -15.52 -15.33
C VAL A 224 -0.51 -16.38 -14.73
N ALA A 225 0.61 -16.59 -15.46
CA ALA A 225 1.75 -17.34 -14.95
C ALA A 225 2.28 -16.70 -13.65
N LEU A 226 2.43 -15.37 -13.65
CA LEU A 226 2.90 -14.63 -12.49
C LEU A 226 1.94 -14.76 -11.29
N VAL A 227 0.63 -14.62 -11.53
CA VAL A 227 -0.41 -14.77 -10.49
C VAL A 227 -0.40 -16.19 -9.92
N LYS A 228 -0.38 -17.22 -10.77
CA LYS A 228 -0.41 -18.63 -10.35
C LYS A 228 0.81 -19.01 -9.50
N GLU A 229 2.01 -18.56 -9.87
CA GLU A 229 3.21 -18.79 -9.08
C GLU A 229 3.13 -18.08 -7.71
N MET A 230 2.62 -16.83 -7.64
CA MET A 230 2.43 -16.13 -6.38
C MET A 230 1.34 -16.77 -5.51
N LEU A 231 0.24 -17.24 -6.10
CA LEU A 231 -0.81 -17.96 -5.39
C LEU A 231 -0.33 -19.32 -4.87
N ALA A 232 0.56 -20.03 -5.58
CA ALA A 232 1.15 -21.26 -5.08
C ALA A 232 1.92 -21.04 -3.75
N ILE A 233 2.64 -19.91 -3.62
CA ILE A 233 3.29 -19.53 -2.36
C ILE A 233 2.24 -19.20 -1.30
N TYR A 234 1.19 -18.45 -1.67
CA TYR A 234 0.10 -18.06 -0.78
C TYR A 234 -0.61 -19.28 -0.18
N HIS A 235 -0.90 -20.30 -1.00
CA HIS A 235 -1.45 -21.59 -0.55
C HIS A 235 -0.49 -22.36 0.35
N ALA A 236 0.80 -22.38 0.02
CA ALA A 236 1.81 -23.05 0.86
C ALA A 236 1.98 -22.38 2.24
N LEU A 237 1.58 -21.11 2.38
CA LEU A 237 1.46 -20.42 3.67
C LEU A 237 0.17 -20.78 4.43
N GLY A 238 -0.71 -21.60 3.85
CA GLY A 238 -1.99 -22.03 4.45
C GLY A 238 -3.15 -21.08 4.16
N TYR A 239 -3.04 -20.19 3.20
CA TYR A 239 -4.03 -19.18 2.86
C TYR A 239 -4.85 -19.53 1.62
N GLU A 240 -6.11 -19.10 1.62
CA GLU A 240 -7.01 -19.16 0.48
C GLU A 240 -7.44 -17.75 0.07
N PRO A 241 -7.50 -17.41 -1.24
CA PRO A 241 -7.88 -16.07 -1.70
C PRO A 241 -9.24 -15.62 -1.15
N GLN A 242 -9.30 -14.38 -0.67
CA GLN A 242 -10.52 -13.77 -0.12
C GLN A 242 -11.03 -12.58 -0.94
N ASN A 243 -10.24 -12.08 -1.88
CA ASN A 243 -10.51 -10.84 -2.63
C ASN A 243 -10.69 -9.64 -1.69
N PHE A 244 -9.80 -9.49 -0.71
CA PHE A 244 -9.89 -8.43 0.32
C PHE A 244 -10.11 -7.03 -0.28
N TYR A 245 -9.53 -6.76 -1.42
CA TYR A 245 -9.65 -5.46 -2.10
C TYR A 245 -10.52 -5.53 -3.36
N ALA A 246 -11.59 -6.33 -3.34
CA ALA A 246 -12.54 -6.34 -4.44
C ALA A 246 -13.09 -4.94 -4.74
N PRO A 247 -13.33 -4.60 -6.00
CA PRO A 247 -13.22 -5.40 -7.21
C PRO A 247 -11.81 -5.44 -7.83
N MET A 248 -10.80 -4.85 -7.18
CA MET A 248 -9.43 -4.80 -7.73
C MET A 248 -8.71 -6.14 -7.61
N SER A 249 -8.91 -6.90 -6.52
CA SER A 249 -8.48 -8.30 -6.41
C SER A 249 -9.59 -9.24 -6.88
N ARG A 250 -9.21 -10.26 -7.68
CA ARG A 250 -10.10 -11.27 -8.24
C ARG A 250 -9.46 -12.66 -8.22
N PHE A 251 -8.75 -12.94 -7.14
CA PHE A 251 -8.00 -14.20 -7.05
C PHE A 251 -8.91 -15.40 -6.78
N LYS A 252 -10.04 -15.20 -6.10
CA LYS A 252 -11.06 -16.26 -5.92
C LYS A 252 -11.63 -16.77 -7.27
N GLU A 253 -11.68 -15.88 -8.25
CA GLU A 253 -12.14 -16.21 -9.59
C GLU A 253 -11.03 -16.84 -10.43
N ILE A 254 -9.80 -16.34 -10.35
CA ILE A 254 -8.67 -16.80 -11.16
C ILE A 254 -8.09 -18.13 -10.63
N ASP A 255 -8.07 -18.30 -9.31
CA ASP A 255 -7.37 -19.40 -8.66
C ASP A 255 -7.89 -20.79 -9.06
N PRO A 256 -9.20 -21.08 -9.07
CA PRO A 256 -9.72 -22.39 -9.44
C PRO A 256 -9.64 -22.70 -10.93
N LEU A 257 -9.39 -21.71 -11.80
CA LEU A 257 -9.37 -21.91 -13.25
C LEU A 257 -8.09 -22.63 -13.70
N GLY A 258 -8.21 -23.46 -14.72
CA GLY A 258 -7.07 -23.93 -15.50
C GLY A 258 -6.33 -22.78 -16.17
N PHE A 259 -5.08 -23.01 -16.61
CA PHE A 259 -4.25 -21.93 -17.16
C PHE A 259 -4.94 -21.21 -18.34
N GLU A 260 -5.44 -21.94 -19.32
CA GLU A 260 -6.10 -21.40 -20.52
C GLU A 260 -7.39 -20.63 -20.16
N GLU A 261 -8.20 -21.15 -19.24
CA GLU A 261 -9.42 -20.50 -18.77
C GLU A 261 -9.09 -19.18 -18.03
N ALA A 262 -8.03 -19.17 -17.21
CA ALA A 262 -7.55 -17.97 -16.53
C ALA A 262 -7.03 -16.92 -17.52
N VAL A 263 -6.37 -17.33 -18.59
CA VAL A 263 -5.91 -16.43 -19.67
C VAL A 263 -7.12 -15.78 -20.34
N GLU A 264 -8.13 -16.55 -20.72
CA GLU A 264 -9.36 -16.01 -21.33
C GLU A 264 -10.09 -15.06 -20.37
N TYR A 265 -10.18 -15.40 -19.08
CA TYR A 265 -10.76 -14.54 -18.06
C TYR A 265 -10.01 -13.18 -17.95
N VAL A 266 -8.69 -13.21 -17.92
CA VAL A 266 -7.86 -11.99 -17.86
C VAL A 266 -8.03 -11.14 -19.14
N MET A 267 -8.09 -11.76 -20.31
CA MET A 267 -8.33 -11.03 -21.57
C MET A 267 -9.69 -10.34 -21.55
N GLN A 268 -10.75 -11.02 -21.13
CA GLN A 268 -12.10 -10.43 -20.99
C GLN A 268 -12.11 -9.27 -19.97
N MET A 269 -11.42 -9.43 -18.86
CA MET A 269 -11.25 -8.36 -17.87
C MET A 269 -10.49 -7.16 -18.45
N GLY A 270 -9.46 -7.40 -19.23
CA GLY A 270 -8.73 -6.34 -19.94
C GLY A 270 -9.62 -5.54 -20.89
N GLU A 271 -10.44 -6.22 -21.70
CA GLU A 271 -11.41 -5.56 -22.60
C GLU A 271 -12.46 -4.77 -21.82
N PHE A 272 -13.01 -5.33 -20.75
CA PHE A 272 -13.95 -4.62 -19.88
C PHE A 272 -13.35 -3.33 -19.30
N LEU A 273 -12.12 -3.37 -18.77
CA LEU A 273 -11.45 -2.22 -18.22
C LEU A 273 -11.13 -1.15 -19.27
N LYS A 274 -10.75 -1.55 -20.48
CA LYS A 274 -10.55 -0.61 -21.61
C LYS A 274 -11.84 0.11 -21.98
N GLN A 275 -12.95 -0.60 -22.01
CA GLN A 275 -14.28 0.00 -22.30
C GLN A 275 -14.73 0.95 -21.18
N GLN A 276 -14.53 0.56 -19.92
CA GLN A 276 -14.99 1.33 -18.77
C GLN A 276 -14.19 2.60 -18.53
N PHE A 277 -12.87 2.53 -18.65
CA PHE A 277 -11.98 3.64 -18.27
C PHE A 277 -11.48 4.46 -19.46
N GLY A 278 -11.61 3.96 -20.70
CA GLY A 278 -11.18 4.67 -21.91
C GLY A 278 -9.74 5.16 -21.79
N ASP A 279 -9.56 6.49 -21.92
CA ASP A 279 -8.25 7.14 -21.83
C ASP A 279 -7.80 7.44 -20.37
N ARG A 280 -8.64 7.15 -19.37
CA ARG A 280 -8.28 7.27 -17.95
C ARG A 280 -7.41 6.08 -17.53
N ARG A 281 -6.13 6.15 -17.82
CA ARG A 281 -5.18 5.07 -17.60
C ARG A 281 -4.14 5.49 -16.58
N GLY A 282 -3.98 4.64 -15.54
CA GLY A 282 -2.92 4.78 -14.55
C GLY A 282 -1.84 3.73 -14.74
N ARG A 283 -0.61 4.07 -14.37
CA ARG A 283 0.46 3.08 -14.22
C ARG A 283 0.49 2.57 -12.80
N THR A 284 0.91 1.32 -12.63
CA THR A 284 1.26 0.78 -11.31
C THR A 284 2.53 1.46 -10.77
N SER A 285 2.75 1.39 -9.46
CA SER A 285 3.84 2.13 -8.80
C SER A 285 5.22 1.81 -9.36
N LEU A 286 5.57 0.52 -9.50
CA LEU A 286 6.89 0.13 -10.06
C LEU A 286 7.05 0.61 -11.51
N HIS A 287 5.98 0.48 -12.31
CA HIS A 287 6.01 0.92 -13.70
C HIS A 287 6.19 2.44 -13.82
N GLU A 288 5.49 3.22 -13.00
CA GLU A 288 5.61 4.67 -12.98
C GLU A 288 7.01 5.13 -12.54
N ASP A 289 7.61 4.44 -11.57
CA ASP A 289 8.97 4.75 -11.13
C ASP A 289 9.99 4.49 -12.24
N LEU A 290 9.90 3.36 -12.96
CA LEU A 290 10.77 3.08 -14.11
C LEU A 290 10.60 4.10 -15.25
N VAL A 291 9.35 4.44 -15.61
CA VAL A 291 9.06 5.44 -16.64
C VAL A 291 9.67 6.81 -16.28
N ARG A 292 9.75 7.13 -15.01
CA ARG A 292 10.37 8.37 -14.50
C ARG A 292 11.87 8.26 -14.24
N GLY A 293 12.49 7.13 -14.58
CA GLY A 293 13.90 6.89 -14.31
C GLY A 293 14.24 6.90 -12.80
N ARG A 294 13.34 6.40 -11.97
CA ARG A 294 13.51 6.32 -10.53
C ARG A 294 13.66 4.88 -10.09
N LYS A 295 14.44 4.67 -9.04
CA LYS A 295 14.56 3.37 -8.35
C LYS A 295 13.20 2.92 -7.84
N THR A 296 12.90 1.64 -8.03
CA THR A 296 11.61 1.04 -7.67
C THR A 296 11.62 0.44 -6.25
N GLU A 297 10.45 -0.05 -5.82
CA GLU A 297 10.29 -0.84 -4.59
C GLU A 297 10.27 -2.36 -4.90
N VAL A 298 10.98 -2.84 -5.94
CA VAL A 298 10.96 -4.26 -6.34
C VAL A 298 11.40 -5.20 -5.23
N ASP A 299 12.38 -4.80 -4.42
CA ASP A 299 12.86 -5.58 -3.27
C ASP A 299 11.78 -5.72 -2.17
N THR A 300 10.84 -4.79 -2.08
CA THR A 300 9.75 -4.82 -1.11
C THR A 300 8.51 -5.55 -1.64
N ILE A 301 8.30 -5.53 -2.97
CA ILE A 301 7.06 -6.01 -3.58
C ILE A 301 7.22 -7.40 -4.20
N ILE A 302 8.32 -7.68 -4.90
CA ILE A 302 8.52 -8.95 -5.63
C ILE A 302 9.47 -9.89 -4.88
N LYS A 303 10.56 -9.36 -4.33
CA LYS A 303 11.57 -10.17 -3.65
C LYS A 303 11.00 -11.06 -2.53
N PRO A 304 10.01 -10.66 -1.72
CA PRO A 304 9.43 -11.54 -0.71
C PRO A 304 8.89 -12.86 -1.27
N PHE A 305 8.36 -12.87 -2.49
CA PHE A 305 7.94 -14.12 -3.15
C PHE A 305 9.13 -14.98 -3.55
N VAL A 306 10.20 -14.37 -4.07
CA VAL A 306 11.43 -15.09 -4.44
C VAL A 306 12.06 -15.75 -3.21
N ASP A 307 12.16 -15.00 -2.11
CA ASP A 307 12.75 -15.49 -0.87
C ASP A 307 11.88 -16.61 -0.26
N LYS A 308 10.55 -16.41 -0.19
CA LYS A 308 9.63 -17.39 0.36
C LYS A 308 9.55 -18.66 -0.50
N ALA A 309 9.59 -18.55 -1.81
CA ALA A 309 9.65 -19.69 -2.72
C ALA A 309 10.91 -20.53 -2.49
N ALA A 310 12.06 -19.89 -2.31
CA ALA A 310 13.31 -20.58 -2.00
C ALA A 310 13.25 -21.30 -0.64
N GLU A 311 12.65 -20.65 0.38
CA GLU A 311 12.45 -21.25 1.71
C GLU A 311 11.53 -22.49 1.66
N LEU A 312 10.47 -22.43 0.85
CA LEU A 312 9.47 -23.49 0.72
C LEU A 312 9.82 -24.56 -0.33
N GLY A 313 10.88 -24.35 -1.12
CA GLY A 313 11.25 -25.26 -2.22
C GLY A 313 10.26 -25.23 -3.39
N ILE A 314 9.61 -24.11 -3.64
CA ILE A 314 8.64 -23.91 -4.72
C ILE A 314 9.34 -23.24 -5.91
N GLU A 315 9.16 -23.79 -7.11
CA GLU A 315 9.68 -23.18 -8.33
C GLU A 315 8.77 -22.02 -8.80
N VAL A 316 9.38 -20.84 -9.00
CA VAL A 316 8.70 -19.61 -9.42
C VAL A 316 9.48 -18.91 -10.54
N PRO A 317 9.66 -19.56 -11.70
CA PRO A 317 10.52 -19.05 -12.76
C PRO A 317 10.05 -17.71 -13.31
N THR A 318 8.75 -17.47 -13.39
CA THR A 318 8.16 -16.21 -13.88
C THR A 318 8.38 -15.08 -12.89
N VAL A 319 8.15 -15.31 -11.60
CA VAL A 319 8.39 -14.33 -10.52
C VAL A 319 9.87 -13.99 -10.46
N LEU A 320 10.76 -14.99 -10.50
CA LEU A 320 12.21 -14.79 -10.46
C LEU A 320 12.72 -14.01 -11.66
N SER A 321 12.22 -14.32 -12.86
CA SER A 321 12.55 -13.58 -14.09
C SER A 321 12.07 -12.12 -14.00
N THR A 322 10.84 -11.91 -13.58
CA THR A 322 10.25 -10.57 -13.36
C THR A 322 11.08 -9.75 -12.37
N TYR A 323 11.44 -10.34 -11.23
CA TYR A 323 12.31 -9.71 -10.24
C TYR A 323 13.64 -9.27 -10.87
N ARG A 324 14.34 -10.17 -11.56
CA ARG A 324 15.65 -9.89 -12.16
C ARG A 324 15.59 -8.81 -13.23
N ILE A 325 14.55 -8.77 -14.07
CA ILE A 325 14.37 -7.75 -15.10
C ILE A 325 14.25 -6.37 -14.46
N ILE A 326 13.43 -6.22 -13.43
CA ILE A 326 13.22 -4.94 -12.77
C ILE A 326 14.44 -4.55 -11.94
N LYS A 327 15.04 -5.51 -11.22
CA LYS A 327 16.23 -5.29 -10.40
C LYS A 327 17.43 -4.82 -11.22
N THR A 328 17.62 -5.36 -12.42
CA THR A 328 18.66 -4.90 -13.35
C THR A 328 18.54 -3.42 -13.67
N GLN A 329 17.30 -2.92 -13.85
CA GLN A 329 17.07 -1.50 -14.08
C GLN A 329 17.35 -0.66 -12.84
N ASP A 330 16.95 -1.14 -11.66
CA ASP A 330 17.24 -0.48 -10.39
C ASP A 330 18.74 -0.35 -10.11
N GLU A 331 19.51 -1.40 -10.39
CA GLU A 331 20.97 -1.41 -10.25
C GLU A 331 21.65 -0.44 -11.21
N TYR A 332 21.12 -0.29 -12.42
CA TYR A 332 21.62 0.69 -13.39
C TYR A 332 21.31 2.14 -12.96
N LEU A 333 20.16 2.36 -12.29
CA LEU A 333 19.74 3.68 -11.81
C LEU A 333 20.42 4.11 -10.48
N ASP A 334 21.22 3.22 -9.89
CA ASP A 334 21.96 3.45 -8.64
C ASP A 334 23.46 3.37 -8.92
N PRO A 335 24.07 4.39 -9.54
CA PRO A 335 25.51 4.41 -9.83
C PRO A 335 26.38 4.64 -8.60
#